data_257cfe35b8f25b30f29bc7c284474e86
#
_entry.id   257cfe35b8f25b30f29bc7c284474e86
#
_cell.length_a   1.000
_cell.length_b   1.000
_cell.length_c   1.000
_cell.angle_alpha   90.00
_cell.angle_beta   90.00
_cell.angle_gamma   90.00
#
_symmetry.space_group_name_H-M   'P 1'
#
loop_
_entity.id
_entity.type
_entity.pdbx_description
1 polymer ?
#
loop_
_entity_poly.entity_id
_entity_poly.type
_entity_poly.pdbx_seq_one_letter_code
_entity_poly.pdbx_strand_id
1 'polypeptide(L)'
;ASDFINSDGETVSGPEAIAKAAGVIAATPSSKSIVRTEIPGAAKLPERLKNSQYENAVRNGLLLLSVNSDGKVVFDSGVNTLINPDEEKQDNGWKKIKRAKVRHETFYRLDCEMDKLIGKVNGTKDGIANVIQRGQVVLDTMADEGKLIDPTFKLDTNKGYGADYGYFVVNAVDVDTLERIFIHYKWKYSENS
;
A
#
# COMPACT_ATOMS: atom_id res chain seq x y z
N ALA A 1 -12.74 -6.06 10.07
CA ALA A 1 -12.09 -7.37 10.00
C ALA A 1 -13.13 -8.44 10.35
N SER A 2 -13.06 -9.58 9.69
CA SER A 2 -13.93 -10.72 10.00
C SER A 2 -13.40 -11.44 11.25
N ASP A 3 -14.31 -12.02 12.04
CA ASP A 3 -13.95 -12.88 13.15
C ASP A 3 -13.29 -14.16 12.64
N PHE A 4 -12.47 -14.79 13.47
CA PHE A 4 -11.86 -16.07 13.17
C PHE A 4 -11.82 -16.97 14.44
N ILE A 5 -11.60 -18.26 14.25
CA ILE A 5 -11.46 -19.22 15.33
C ILE A 5 -9.97 -19.54 15.48
N ASN A 6 -9.45 -19.48 16.69
CA ASN A 6 -8.05 -19.79 17.01
C ASN A 6 -7.80 -21.30 17.07
N SER A 7 -6.55 -21.71 17.32
CA SER A 7 -6.17 -23.11 17.47
C SER A 7 -6.86 -23.83 18.63
N ASP A 8 -7.28 -23.10 19.66
CA ASP A 8 -7.94 -23.62 20.85
C ASP A 8 -9.46 -23.77 20.69
N GLY A 9 -9.97 -23.36 19.51
CA GLY A 9 -11.39 -23.43 19.17
C GLY A 9 -12.21 -22.22 19.64
N GLU A 10 -11.58 -21.18 20.17
CA GLU A 10 -12.24 -19.98 20.65
C GLU A 10 -12.43 -18.98 19.49
N THR A 11 -13.53 -18.24 19.53
CA THR A 11 -13.80 -17.18 18.56
C THR A 11 -13.06 -15.91 18.96
N VAL A 12 -12.13 -15.48 18.12
CA VAL A 12 -11.44 -14.18 18.22
C VAL A 12 -12.24 -13.17 17.42
N SER A 13 -12.79 -12.15 18.07
CA SER A 13 -13.68 -11.17 17.45
C SER A 13 -13.34 -9.74 17.88
N GLY A 14 -13.96 -8.78 17.17
CA GLY A 14 -13.92 -7.38 17.55
C GLY A 14 -12.51 -6.80 17.69
N PRO A 15 -12.22 -6.16 18.83
CA PRO A 15 -10.96 -5.43 19.05
C PRO A 15 -9.70 -6.29 18.91
N GLU A 16 -9.73 -7.55 19.33
CA GLU A 16 -8.58 -8.44 19.23
C GLU A 16 -8.28 -8.81 17.77
N ALA A 17 -9.29 -9.17 16.99
CA ALA A 17 -9.12 -9.45 15.57
C ALA A 17 -8.59 -8.21 14.81
N ILE A 18 -9.10 -7.02 15.15
CA ILE A 18 -8.63 -5.75 14.58
C ILE A 18 -7.16 -5.49 14.97
N ALA A 19 -6.79 -5.70 16.22
CA ALA A 19 -5.41 -5.50 16.69
C ALA A 19 -4.42 -6.44 15.96
N LYS A 20 -4.78 -7.72 15.79
CA LYS A 20 -3.98 -8.68 15.01
C LYS A 20 -3.86 -8.26 13.55
N ALA A 21 -4.95 -7.84 12.92
CA ALA A 21 -4.93 -7.32 11.55
C ALA A 21 -4.03 -6.09 11.42
N ALA A 22 -4.14 -5.14 12.34
CA ALA A 22 -3.30 -3.94 12.37
C ALA A 22 -1.81 -4.29 12.54
N GLY A 23 -1.50 -5.25 13.40
CA GLY A 23 -0.13 -5.76 13.58
C GLY A 23 0.47 -6.34 12.30
N VAL A 24 -0.30 -7.15 11.56
CA VAL A 24 0.12 -7.69 10.26
C VAL A 24 0.32 -6.58 9.23
N ILE A 25 -0.61 -5.62 9.15
CA ILE A 25 -0.49 -4.46 8.25
C ILE A 25 0.77 -3.66 8.57
N ALA A 26 1.04 -3.40 9.84
CA ALA A 26 2.22 -2.64 10.27
C ALA A 26 3.52 -3.39 9.94
N ALA A 27 3.59 -4.69 10.21
CA ALA A 27 4.76 -5.53 9.99
C ALA A 27 5.06 -5.79 8.49
N THR A 28 4.06 -5.72 7.62
CA THR A 28 4.25 -5.95 6.18
C THR A 28 4.98 -4.77 5.56
N PRO A 29 6.11 -4.96 4.84
CA PRO A 29 6.79 -3.88 4.13
C PRO A 29 5.87 -3.18 3.11
N SER A 30 6.07 -1.88 2.86
CA SER A 30 5.27 -1.12 1.89
C SER A 30 5.41 -1.63 0.44
N SER A 31 6.51 -2.33 0.12
CA SER A 31 6.72 -3.00 -1.17
C SER A 31 5.81 -4.21 -1.40
N LYS A 32 5.13 -4.72 -0.35
CA LYS A 32 4.30 -5.92 -0.41
C LYS A 32 2.84 -5.61 -0.04
N SER A 33 1.89 -6.34 -0.65
CA SER A 33 0.50 -6.36 -0.21
C SER A 33 0.31 -7.32 0.97
N ILE A 34 -0.67 -7.02 1.82
CA ILE A 34 -1.13 -7.95 2.87
C ILE A 34 -1.98 -9.10 2.31
N VAL A 35 -2.44 -9.01 1.07
CA VAL A 35 -3.28 -10.04 0.43
C VAL A 35 -2.55 -11.37 0.46
N ARG A 36 -3.26 -12.43 0.86
CA ARG A 36 -2.75 -13.78 1.12
C ARG A 36 -1.75 -13.91 2.26
N THR A 37 -1.52 -12.86 3.05
CA THR A 37 -0.76 -13.00 4.31
C THR A 37 -1.62 -13.69 5.36
N GLU A 38 -1.04 -14.62 6.10
CA GLU A 38 -1.72 -15.34 7.18
C GLU A 38 -1.95 -14.43 8.39
N ILE A 39 -3.06 -14.67 9.10
CA ILE A 39 -3.29 -14.06 10.40
C ILE A 39 -2.73 -14.96 11.49
N PRO A 40 -1.81 -14.48 12.34
CA PRO A 40 -1.23 -15.28 13.39
C PRO A 40 -2.28 -15.82 14.36
N GLY A 41 -2.26 -17.14 14.57
CA GLY A 41 -3.18 -17.84 15.48
C GLY A 41 -4.58 -18.07 14.95
N ALA A 42 -4.88 -17.73 13.69
CA ALA A 42 -6.17 -18.06 13.07
C ALA A 42 -6.14 -19.48 12.48
N ALA A 43 -7.04 -20.35 12.94
CA ALA A 43 -7.15 -21.73 12.49
C ALA A 43 -8.24 -21.88 11.42
N LYS A 44 -9.41 -21.24 11.59
CA LYS A 44 -10.53 -21.32 10.62
C LYS A 44 -11.44 -20.11 10.71
N LEU A 45 -12.28 -19.94 9.71
CA LEU A 45 -13.36 -18.93 9.72
C LEU A 45 -14.65 -19.55 10.27
N PRO A 46 -15.45 -18.77 11.03
CA PRO A 46 -16.77 -19.21 11.50
C PRO A 46 -17.72 -19.52 10.36
N GLU A 47 -17.69 -18.70 9.32
CA GLU A 47 -18.54 -18.80 8.13
C GLU A 47 -17.76 -18.49 6.86
N ARG A 48 -18.11 -19.13 5.75
CA ARG A 48 -17.62 -18.80 4.41
C ARG A 48 -18.62 -17.92 3.68
N LEU A 49 -18.20 -16.75 3.28
CA LEU A 49 -19.01 -15.84 2.47
C LEU A 49 -19.12 -16.34 1.02
N LYS A 50 -20.22 -16.01 0.34
CA LYS A 50 -20.36 -16.19 -1.11
C LYS A 50 -19.59 -15.12 -1.88
N ASN A 51 -19.20 -15.39 -3.13
CA ASN A 51 -18.43 -14.44 -3.95
C ASN A 51 -19.10 -13.05 -4.05
N SER A 52 -20.43 -13.00 -4.22
CA SER A 52 -21.17 -11.72 -4.28
C SER A 52 -21.10 -10.94 -2.97
N GLN A 53 -21.05 -11.62 -1.83
CA GLN A 53 -20.88 -10.99 -0.52
C GLN A 53 -19.44 -10.43 -0.36
N TYR A 54 -18.43 -11.17 -0.83
CA TYR A 54 -17.05 -10.69 -0.87
C TYR A 54 -16.91 -9.42 -1.71
N GLU A 55 -17.43 -9.42 -2.94
CA GLU A 55 -17.37 -8.28 -3.83
C GLU A 55 -18.03 -7.03 -3.23
N ASN A 56 -19.23 -7.22 -2.66
CA ASN A 56 -19.96 -6.12 -2.02
C ASN A 56 -19.20 -5.57 -0.81
N ALA A 57 -18.65 -6.44 0.03
CA ALA A 57 -17.89 -6.04 1.20
C ALA A 57 -16.61 -5.26 0.82
N VAL A 58 -15.86 -5.74 -0.19
CA VAL A 58 -14.66 -5.05 -0.69
C VAL A 58 -15.02 -3.67 -1.27
N ARG A 59 -16.12 -3.55 -2.00
CA ARG A 59 -16.61 -2.26 -2.51
C ARG A 59 -16.93 -1.28 -1.38
N ASN A 60 -17.41 -1.79 -0.26
CA ASN A 60 -17.71 -1.01 0.95
C ASN A 60 -16.49 -0.84 1.89
N GLY A 61 -15.28 -1.09 1.42
CA GLY A 61 -14.03 -0.84 2.17
C GLY A 61 -13.83 -1.77 3.36
N LEU A 62 -14.43 -2.97 3.33
CA LEU A 62 -14.26 -3.95 4.39
C LEU A 62 -13.04 -4.83 4.13
N LEU A 63 -12.18 -4.94 5.13
CA LEU A 63 -11.04 -5.85 5.13
C LEU A 63 -11.53 -7.24 5.52
N LEU A 64 -11.49 -8.18 4.57
CA LEU A 64 -12.02 -9.52 4.73
C LEU A 64 -10.93 -10.57 4.83
N LEU A 65 -11.30 -11.68 5.48
CA LEU A 65 -10.51 -12.91 5.58
C LEU A 65 -11.10 -13.99 4.69
N SER A 66 -10.22 -14.82 4.14
CA SER A 66 -10.59 -16.03 3.39
C SER A 66 -9.72 -17.20 3.81
N VAL A 67 -10.05 -18.40 3.31
CA VAL A 67 -9.22 -19.58 3.50
C VAL A 67 -8.51 -19.86 2.18
N ASN A 68 -7.18 -19.98 2.20
CA ASN A 68 -6.38 -20.30 1.02
C ASN A 68 -6.45 -21.80 0.68
N SER A 69 -5.76 -22.22 -0.39
CA SER A 69 -5.70 -23.63 -0.83
C SER A 69 -5.09 -24.57 0.21
N ASP A 70 -4.23 -24.05 1.09
CA ASP A 70 -3.57 -24.82 2.15
C ASP A 70 -4.43 -24.90 3.43
N GLY A 71 -5.65 -24.33 3.40
CA GLY A 71 -6.56 -24.33 4.55
C GLY A 71 -6.28 -23.23 5.58
N LYS A 72 -5.34 -22.31 5.30
CA LYS A 72 -4.96 -21.24 6.25
C LYS A 72 -5.82 -20.00 6.07
N VAL A 73 -6.09 -19.31 7.18
CA VAL A 73 -6.82 -18.04 7.19
C VAL A 73 -5.90 -16.90 6.79
N VAL A 74 -6.28 -16.19 5.72
CA VAL A 74 -5.49 -15.13 5.09
C VAL A 74 -6.34 -13.91 4.80
N PHE A 75 -5.70 -12.75 4.63
CA PHE A 75 -6.38 -11.59 4.08
C PHE A 75 -6.79 -11.83 2.62
N ASP A 76 -8.06 -11.59 2.31
CA ASP A 76 -8.60 -11.72 0.95
C ASP A 76 -8.40 -10.48 0.10
N SER A 77 -8.40 -9.31 0.73
CA SER A 77 -8.25 -8.01 0.07
C SER A 77 -7.33 -7.09 0.85
N GLY A 78 -6.70 -6.14 0.15
CA GLY A 78 -5.83 -5.11 0.73
C GLY A 78 -6.46 -3.73 0.66
N VAL A 79 -7.77 -3.60 0.92
CA VAL A 79 -8.49 -2.32 0.87
C VAL A 79 -8.62 -1.70 2.26
N ASN A 80 -8.69 -0.37 2.30
CA ASN A 80 -9.00 0.40 3.50
C ASN A 80 -10.47 0.87 3.49
N THR A 81 -10.87 1.66 4.48
CA THR A 81 -12.23 2.16 4.65
C THR A 81 -12.60 3.34 3.74
N LEU A 82 -11.69 3.80 2.89
CA LEU A 82 -11.97 4.87 1.93
C LEU A 82 -12.83 4.33 0.79
N ILE A 83 -14.12 4.69 0.77
CA ILE A 83 -15.07 4.23 -0.25
C ILE A 83 -15.10 5.21 -1.43
N ASN A 84 -15.20 6.50 -1.12
CA ASN A 84 -15.28 7.58 -2.09
C ASN A 84 -14.04 8.48 -1.94
N PRO A 85 -13.01 8.32 -2.79
CA PRO A 85 -11.90 9.26 -2.82
C PRO A 85 -12.37 10.62 -3.33
N ASP A 86 -11.72 11.68 -2.88
CA ASP A 86 -11.88 13.02 -3.45
C ASP A 86 -11.24 13.02 -4.86
N GLU A 87 -12.06 12.96 -5.90
CA GLU A 87 -11.59 12.81 -7.28
C GLU A 87 -10.66 13.94 -7.76
N GLU A 88 -10.74 15.11 -7.13
CA GLU A 88 -9.84 16.23 -7.44
C GLU A 88 -8.43 16.03 -6.87
N LYS A 89 -8.28 15.27 -5.78
CA LYS A 89 -7.03 15.13 -5.02
C LYS A 89 -6.55 13.68 -4.86
N GLN A 90 -7.42 12.71 -5.08
CA GLN A 90 -7.19 11.31 -4.78
C GLN A 90 -7.63 10.43 -5.94
N ASP A 91 -6.80 9.50 -6.33
CA ASP A 91 -7.15 8.42 -7.24
C ASP A 91 -7.65 7.17 -6.48
N ASN A 92 -8.12 6.16 -7.20
CA ASN A 92 -8.55 4.89 -6.62
C ASN A 92 -7.44 4.12 -5.89
N GLY A 93 -6.19 4.48 -6.08
CA GLY A 93 -5.05 3.91 -5.36
C GLY A 93 -5.07 4.20 -3.86
N TRP A 94 -5.70 5.29 -3.44
CA TRP A 94 -5.86 5.59 -2.02
C TRP A 94 -6.74 4.58 -1.25
N LYS A 95 -7.54 3.79 -1.97
CA LYS A 95 -8.30 2.67 -1.39
C LYS A 95 -7.43 1.46 -1.02
N LYS A 96 -6.22 1.38 -1.56
CA LYS A 96 -5.30 0.26 -1.36
C LYS A 96 -4.36 0.52 -0.19
N ILE A 97 -4.33 -0.39 0.79
CA ILE A 97 -3.45 -0.31 1.96
C ILE A 97 -1.99 -0.21 1.52
N LYS A 98 -1.55 -1.07 0.59
CA LYS A 98 -0.18 -1.05 0.08
C LYS A 98 0.21 0.30 -0.50
N ARG A 99 -0.60 0.83 -1.43
CA ARG A 99 -0.32 2.09 -2.11
C ARG A 99 -0.32 3.27 -1.14
N ALA A 100 -1.27 3.30 -0.19
CA ALA A 100 -1.27 4.28 0.89
C ALA A 100 0.02 4.21 1.73
N LYS A 101 0.51 3.00 2.07
CA LYS A 101 1.77 2.82 2.79
C LYS A 101 2.98 3.35 1.99
N VAL A 102 3.06 3.10 0.69
CA VAL A 102 4.13 3.65 -0.16
C VAL A 102 4.11 5.17 -0.14
N ARG A 103 2.94 5.80 -0.28
CA ARG A 103 2.80 7.26 -0.25
C ARG A 103 3.22 7.85 1.10
N HIS A 104 2.76 7.26 2.21
CA HIS A 104 3.16 7.70 3.55
C HIS A 104 4.67 7.52 3.79
N GLU A 105 5.26 6.43 3.32
CA GLU A 105 6.70 6.22 3.42
C GLU A 105 7.47 7.24 2.58
N THR A 106 6.98 7.61 1.40
CA THR A 106 7.57 8.67 0.58
C THR A 106 7.60 10.00 1.32
N PHE A 107 6.47 10.39 1.93
CA PHE A 107 6.39 11.61 2.73
C PHE A 107 7.39 11.57 3.88
N TYR A 108 7.37 10.49 4.66
CA TYR A 108 8.25 10.35 5.82
C TYR A 108 9.75 10.40 5.44
N ARG A 109 10.17 9.69 4.38
CA ARG A 109 11.57 9.69 3.95
C ARG A 109 12.01 11.06 3.44
N LEU A 110 11.14 11.75 2.69
CA LEU A 110 11.42 13.10 2.22
C LEU A 110 11.51 14.08 3.39
N ASP A 111 10.56 14.05 4.33
CA ASP A 111 10.58 14.91 5.52
C ASP A 111 11.88 14.71 6.31
N CYS A 112 12.26 13.45 6.58
CA CYS A 112 13.51 13.14 7.28
C CYS A 112 14.77 13.64 6.54
N GLU A 113 14.78 13.67 5.20
CA GLU A 113 15.91 14.19 4.43
C GLU A 113 15.89 15.72 4.37
N MET A 114 14.72 16.32 4.20
CA MET A 114 14.58 17.79 4.17
C MET A 114 14.94 18.43 5.53
N ASP A 115 14.56 17.82 6.64
CA ASP A 115 14.92 18.30 8.00
C ASP A 115 16.44 18.43 8.19
N LYS A 116 17.22 17.58 7.53
CA LYS A 116 18.70 17.68 7.59
C LYS A 116 19.24 18.93 6.87
N LEU A 117 18.48 19.51 5.95
CA LEU A 117 18.86 20.65 5.10
C LEU A 117 18.33 21.97 5.63
N ILE A 118 17.23 21.95 6.37
CA ILE A 118 16.60 23.16 6.93
C ILE A 118 17.61 23.91 7.83
N GLY A 119 17.76 25.20 7.58
CA GLY A 119 18.70 26.06 8.30
C GLY A 119 20.18 25.89 7.96
N LYS A 120 20.53 24.98 7.00
CA LYS A 120 21.91 24.70 6.59
C LYS A 120 22.17 24.99 5.12
N VAL A 121 21.13 25.09 4.30
CA VAL A 121 21.24 25.38 2.87
C VAL A 121 20.77 26.82 2.63
N ASN A 122 21.57 27.58 1.89
CA ASN A 122 21.25 28.95 1.54
C ASN A 122 20.17 28.99 0.45
N GLY A 123 19.31 30.02 0.47
CA GLY A 123 18.26 30.28 -0.55
C GLY A 123 18.84 30.80 -1.88
N THR A 124 19.87 30.13 -2.41
CA THR A 124 20.54 30.43 -3.67
C THR A 124 20.23 29.36 -4.71
N LYS A 125 20.51 29.63 -5.98
CA LYS A 125 20.33 28.66 -7.06
C LYS A 125 21.04 27.32 -6.76
N ASP A 126 22.26 27.38 -6.22
CA ASP A 126 23.05 26.18 -5.90
C ASP A 126 22.46 25.45 -4.67
N GLY A 127 21.95 26.22 -3.69
CA GLY A 127 21.25 25.64 -2.55
C GLY A 127 19.98 24.90 -2.98
N ILE A 128 19.17 25.50 -3.84
CA ILE A 128 17.97 24.85 -4.41
C ILE A 128 18.34 23.60 -5.21
N ALA A 129 19.41 23.64 -6.01
CA ALA A 129 19.90 22.47 -6.73
C ALA A 129 20.31 21.33 -5.79
N ASN A 130 20.96 21.64 -4.67
CA ASN A 130 21.30 20.65 -3.63
C ASN A 130 20.05 20.02 -3.02
N VAL A 131 19.02 20.79 -2.68
CA VAL A 131 17.74 20.27 -2.15
C VAL A 131 17.08 19.34 -3.17
N ILE A 132 17.03 19.73 -4.46
CA ILE A 132 16.48 18.90 -5.53
C ILE A 132 17.22 17.58 -5.63
N GLN A 133 18.56 17.62 -5.67
CA GLN A 133 19.39 16.41 -5.75
C GLN A 133 19.13 15.46 -4.57
N ARG A 134 19.07 16.00 -3.36
CA ARG A 134 18.80 15.19 -2.15
C ARG A 134 17.42 14.56 -2.16
N GLY A 135 16.39 15.32 -2.53
CA GLY A 135 15.04 14.79 -2.67
C GLY A 135 14.94 13.72 -3.76
N GLN A 136 15.61 13.94 -4.91
CA GLN A 136 15.65 12.97 -6.00
C GLN A 136 16.31 11.65 -5.56
N VAL A 137 17.42 11.69 -4.82
CA VAL A 137 18.10 10.46 -4.31
C VAL A 137 17.16 9.64 -3.42
N VAL A 138 16.34 10.27 -2.58
CA VAL A 138 15.34 9.56 -1.77
C VAL A 138 14.34 8.83 -2.67
N LEU A 139 13.84 9.51 -3.69
CA LEU A 139 12.86 8.96 -4.61
C LEU A 139 13.44 7.84 -5.48
N ASP A 140 14.66 8.02 -5.99
CA ASP A 140 15.36 7.01 -6.78
C ASP A 140 15.59 5.73 -5.96
N THR A 141 16.00 5.88 -4.69
CA THR A 141 16.10 4.74 -3.77
C THR A 141 14.78 3.98 -3.64
N MET A 142 13.67 4.70 -3.53
CA MET A 142 12.35 4.06 -3.46
C MET A 142 11.93 3.41 -4.79
N ALA A 143 12.37 3.95 -5.93
CA ALA A 143 12.18 3.32 -7.24
C ALA A 143 12.98 2.02 -7.36
N ASP A 144 14.25 2.03 -6.94
CA ASP A 144 15.11 0.83 -6.89
C ASP A 144 14.54 -0.27 -5.97
N GLU A 145 13.85 0.13 -4.90
CA GLU A 145 13.10 -0.77 -4.02
C GLU A 145 11.78 -1.30 -4.66
N GLY A 146 11.45 -0.89 -5.88
CA GLY A 146 10.25 -1.28 -6.60
C GLY A 146 8.95 -0.69 -6.04
N LYS A 147 9.02 0.47 -5.39
CA LYS A 147 7.88 1.16 -4.76
C LYS A 147 7.31 2.27 -5.63
N LEU A 148 8.16 2.93 -6.42
CA LEU A 148 7.79 4.06 -7.29
C LEU A 148 8.23 3.79 -8.74
N ILE A 149 7.51 4.40 -9.68
CA ILE A 149 7.86 4.44 -11.10
C ILE A 149 8.06 5.90 -11.49
N ASP A 150 9.15 6.19 -12.20
CA ASP A 150 9.51 7.48 -12.77
C ASP A 150 9.34 8.66 -11.79
N PRO A 151 9.86 8.56 -10.54
CA PRO A 151 9.70 9.62 -9.58
C PRO A 151 10.55 10.84 -9.93
N THR A 152 10.00 12.03 -9.71
CA THR A 152 10.74 13.28 -9.88
C THR A 152 10.53 14.22 -8.71
N PHE A 153 11.62 14.86 -8.26
CA PHE A 153 11.61 15.92 -7.26
C PHE A 153 12.09 17.22 -7.93
N LYS A 154 11.23 18.23 -8.01
CA LYS A 154 11.52 19.46 -8.76
C LYS A 154 11.06 20.69 -7.99
N LEU A 155 11.66 21.84 -8.31
CA LEU A 155 11.14 23.13 -7.86
C LEU A 155 9.74 23.36 -8.48
N ASP A 156 8.79 23.82 -7.67
CA ASP A 156 7.50 24.29 -8.15
C ASP A 156 7.68 25.61 -8.93
N THR A 157 7.50 25.55 -10.23
CA THR A 157 7.70 26.71 -11.12
C THR A 157 6.66 27.82 -10.91
N ASN A 158 5.50 27.50 -10.32
CA ASN A 158 4.45 28.48 -10.06
C ASN A 158 4.71 29.28 -8.77
N LYS A 159 5.32 28.64 -7.77
CA LYS A 159 5.58 29.24 -6.46
C LYS A 159 7.05 29.67 -6.29
N GLY A 160 7.98 28.98 -6.93
CA GLY A 160 9.40 29.30 -6.95
C GLY A 160 10.09 29.18 -5.58
N TYR A 161 11.11 30.02 -5.37
CA TYR A 161 11.85 30.11 -4.11
C TYR A 161 12.24 31.54 -3.81
N GLY A 162 12.53 31.81 -2.53
CA GLY A 162 13.05 33.08 -2.04
C GLY A 162 14.32 32.88 -1.22
N ALA A 163 14.68 33.91 -0.44
CA ALA A 163 15.89 33.88 0.37
C ALA A 163 15.84 32.82 1.49
N ASP A 164 14.67 32.53 2.01
CA ASP A 164 14.42 31.68 3.19
C ASP A 164 13.37 30.59 2.97
N TYR A 165 12.87 30.41 1.75
CA TYR A 165 11.90 29.36 1.40
C TYR A 165 12.10 28.79 0.00
N GLY A 166 11.59 27.60 -0.22
CA GLY A 166 11.47 26.98 -1.54
C GLY A 166 10.27 26.03 -1.59
N TYR A 167 9.54 26.05 -2.69
CA TYR A 167 8.43 25.13 -2.94
C TYR A 167 8.87 24.05 -3.91
N PHE A 168 8.61 22.80 -3.55
CA PHE A 168 9.00 21.63 -4.36
C PHE A 168 7.77 20.78 -4.68
N VAL A 169 7.82 20.09 -5.81
CA VAL A 169 6.78 19.17 -6.28
C VAL A 169 7.39 17.80 -6.48
N VAL A 170 6.69 16.80 -5.95
CA VAL A 170 6.96 15.39 -6.18
C VAL A 170 5.96 14.85 -7.19
N ASN A 171 6.43 14.26 -8.27
CA ASN A 171 5.61 13.45 -9.17
C ASN A 171 6.15 12.03 -9.16
N ALA A 172 5.29 11.06 -8.92
CA ALA A 172 5.63 9.65 -8.91
C ALA A 172 4.38 8.80 -9.13
N VAL A 173 4.56 7.61 -9.67
CA VAL A 173 3.52 6.58 -9.72
C VAL A 173 3.87 5.51 -8.69
N ASP A 174 3.00 5.29 -7.73
CA ASP A 174 3.15 4.23 -6.73
C ASP A 174 2.80 2.86 -7.32
N VAL A 175 3.70 1.90 -7.12
CA VAL A 175 3.57 0.54 -7.66
C VAL A 175 2.55 -0.26 -6.87
N ASP A 176 1.55 -0.82 -7.55
CA ASP A 176 0.64 -1.80 -6.94
C ASP A 176 1.19 -3.23 -7.06
N THR A 177 0.57 -4.17 -6.37
CA THR A 177 0.92 -5.59 -6.41
C THR A 177 -0.15 -6.35 -7.19
N LEU A 178 0.27 -7.40 -7.90
CA LEU A 178 -0.65 -8.32 -8.56
C LEU A 178 -1.40 -9.15 -7.49
N GLU A 179 -2.60 -8.70 -7.11
CA GLU A 179 -3.42 -9.33 -6.07
C GLU A 179 -4.34 -10.44 -6.60
N ARG A 180 -4.58 -10.47 -7.93
CA ARG A 180 -5.45 -11.45 -8.60
C ARG A 180 -4.80 -11.98 -9.85
N ILE A 181 -4.80 -13.31 -10.01
CA ILE A 181 -4.27 -14.01 -11.18
C ILE A 181 -5.40 -14.87 -11.75
N PHE A 182 -5.73 -14.64 -13.01
CA PHE A 182 -6.72 -15.43 -13.73
C PHE A 182 -6.01 -16.32 -14.75
N ILE A 183 -6.23 -17.64 -14.67
CA ILE A 183 -5.62 -18.61 -15.57
C ILE A 183 -6.72 -19.28 -16.40
N HIS A 184 -6.64 -19.15 -17.70
CA HIS A 184 -7.53 -19.84 -18.61
C HIS A 184 -6.86 -21.11 -19.15
N TYR A 185 -7.33 -22.28 -18.71
CA TYR A 185 -6.82 -23.57 -19.14
C TYR A 185 -7.55 -24.04 -20.42
N LYS A 186 -6.80 -24.34 -21.49
CA LYS A 186 -7.31 -24.96 -22.73
C LYS A 186 -6.73 -26.35 -22.86
N TRP A 187 -7.54 -27.34 -22.67
CA TRP A 187 -7.17 -28.75 -22.81
C TRP A 187 -7.65 -29.29 -24.17
N LYS A 188 -6.81 -30.02 -24.84
CA LYS A 188 -7.17 -30.79 -26.03
C LYS A 188 -6.93 -32.28 -25.73
N TYR A 189 -7.86 -33.12 -26.10
CA TYR A 189 -7.62 -34.57 -26.15
C TYR A 189 -6.85 -34.89 -27.44
N SER A 190 -5.83 -35.74 -27.37
CA SER A 190 -5.28 -36.35 -28.56
C SER A 190 -6.29 -37.42 -29.03
N GLU A 191 -6.93 -37.19 -30.17
CA GLU A 191 -7.61 -38.28 -30.84
C GLU A 191 -6.51 -39.22 -31.29
N ASN A 192 -6.51 -40.46 -30.72
CA ASN A 192 -5.68 -41.53 -31.25
C ASN A 192 -6.20 -41.87 -32.64
N SER A 193 -5.48 -41.47 -33.68
CA SER A 193 -5.63 -41.93 -35.06
C SER A 193 -5.12 -43.34 -35.19
#